data_a6ffc61fc6dbc2f0b1ab670b9a0676b0
#
_entry.id   a6ffc61fc6dbc2f0b1ab670b9a0676b0
#
_cell.length_a   1.000
_cell.length_b   1.000
_cell.length_c   1.000
_cell.angle_alpha   90.00
_cell.angle_beta   90.00
_cell.angle_gamma   90.00
#
_symmetry.space_group_name_H-M   'P 1'
#
loop_
_entity.id
_entity.type
_entity.pdbx_description
1 polymer ?
#
loop_
_entity_poly.entity_id
_entity_poly.type
_entity_poly.pdbx_seq_one_letter_code
_entity_poly.pdbx_strand_id
1 'polypeptide(L)'
;MNTELKVAIVHDWIYGGGAELVVEQLHILFPEAPIYTSFVTPEWQQRLDNKVVTGYLQKWPFSKLHRFLPVLRQYWFSSLDLSEYDLVISSSGNGEAKFVRVKKPAAHICYCHTPTHFYWRKYNSYLTHPGFKPAWLARFGLKTLVKPLRRRDYAAARKIDHFVANSTHIQSDIQHY
;
A
#
# COMPACT_ATOMS: atom_id res chain seq x y z
N MET A 1 33.98 -7.36 -1.55
CA MET A 1 33.01 -6.68 -2.41
C MET A 1 31.94 -6.07 -1.53
N ASN A 2 31.96 -4.74 -1.34
CA ASN A 2 30.84 -4.06 -0.69
C ASN A 2 29.70 -4.03 -1.71
N THR A 3 28.83 -5.00 -1.66
CA THR A 3 27.58 -4.94 -2.44
C THR A 3 26.67 -3.95 -1.73
N GLU A 4 26.49 -2.80 -2.36
CA GLU A 4 25.55 -1.78 -1.89
C GLU A 4 24.14 -2.39 -1.83
N LEU A 5 23.45 -2.24 -0.69
CA LEU A 5 22.12 -2.80 -0.45
C LEU A 5 21.11 -2.15 -1.42
N LYS A 6 20.53 -2.93 -2.31
CA LYS A 6 19.49 -2.46 -3.22
C LYS A 6 18.14 -2.44 -2.53
N VAL A 7 17.56 -1.25 -2.38
CA VAL A 7 16.30 -1.02 -1.68
C VAL A 7 15.23 -0.56 -2.66
N ALA A 8 14.00 -1.05 -2.48
CA ALA A 8 12.80 -0.50 -3.11
C ALA A 8 11.80 -0.05 -2.04
N ILE A 9 11.20 1.11 -2.23
CA ILE A 9 10.12 1.64 -1.40
C ILE A 9 8.81 1.44 -2.15
N VAL A 10 7.76 1.02 -1.44
CA VAL A 10 6.43 0.82 -2.02
C VAL A 10 5.41 1.55 -1.16
N HIS A 11 4.52 2.34 -1.76
CA HIS A 11 3.46 3.05 -1.04
C HIS A 11 2.13 2.96 -1.77
N ASP A 12 1.01 2.99 -1.05
CA ASP A 12 -0.32 2.79 -1.62
C ASP A 12 -0.67 3.80 -2.71
N TRP A 13 -0.67 5.10 -2.36
CA TRP A 13 -0.79 6.28 -3.25
C TRP A 13 -0.27 7.53 -2.56
N ILE A 14 0.18 8.52 -3.33
CA ILE A 14 0.84 9.72 -2.82
C ILE A 14 0.12 10.98 -3.32
N TYR A 15 -0.58 11.70 -2.44
CA TYR A 15 -1.21 12.97 -2.76
C TYR A 15 -1.25 13.98 -1.59
N GLY A 16 -0.62 13.67 -0.48
CA GLY A 16 -0.47 14.54 0.69
C GLY A 16 -1.22 14.04 1.91
N GLY A 17 -0.49 13.77 2.95
CA GLY A 17 -0.97 13.29 4.24
C GLY A 17 0.17 12.89 5.16
N GLY A 18 -0.16 12.33 6.33
CA GLY A 18 0.86 11.93 7.30
C GLY A 18 1.67 10.70 6.90
N ALA A 19 1.08 9.82 6.10
CA ALA A 19 1.75 8.60 5.62
C ALA A 19 2.84 8.91 4.59
N GLU A 20 2.62 9.91 3.76
CA GLU A 20 3.56 10.36 2.74
C GLU A 20 4.82 11.00 3.34
N LEU A 21 4.71 11.63 4.53
CA LEU A 21 5.88 12.10 5.27
C LEU A 21 6.82 10.96 5.67
N VAL A 22 6.28 9.78 5.96
CA VAL A 22 7.11 8.59 6.20
C VAL A 22 7.83 8.14 4.94
N VAL A 23 7.16 8.21 3.77
CA VAL A 23 7.80 7.91 2.48
C VAL A 23 8.94 8.88 2.20
N GLU A 24 8.75 10.16 2.50
CA GLU A 24 9.79 11.17 2.38
C GLU A 24 11.00 10.88 3.29
N GLN A 25 10.76 10.48 4.54
CA GLN A 25 11.85 10.07 5.44
C GLN A 25 12.58 8.82 4.95
N LEU A 26 11.84 7.86 4.39
CA LEU A 26 12.45 6.68 3.77
C LEU A 26 13.27 7.05 2.54
N HIS A 27 12.82 8.03 1.74
CA HIS A 27 13.57 8.54 0.60
C HIS A 27 14.88 9.24 1.04
N ILE A 28 14.84 10.01 2.14
CA ILE A 28 16.06 10.62 2.72
C ILE A 28 17.05 9.54 3.19
N LEU A 29 16.56 8.46 3.79
CA LEU A 29 17.40 7.34 4.24
C LEU A 29 17.97 6.50 3.08
N PHE A 30 17.21 6.37 2.00
CA PHE A 30 17.55 5.57 0.82
C PHE A 30 17.34 6.39 -0.47
N PRO A 31 18.19 7.39 -0.74
CA PRO A 31 17.95 8.36 -1.83
C PRO A 31 17.99 7.72 -3.23
N GLU A 32 18.67 6.60 -3.39
CA GLU A 32 18.71 5.86 -4.66
C GLU A 32 17.57 4.87 -4.83
N ALA A 33 16.76 4.62 -3.80
CA ALA A 33 15.66 3.68 -3.88
C ALA A 33 14.51 4.23 -4.73
N PRO A 34 14.03 3.50 -5.75
CA PRO A 34 12.80 3.87 -6.45
C PRO A 34 11.60 3.69 -5.53
N ILE A 35 10.59 4.54 -5.73
CA ILE A 35 9.35 4.57 -4.96
C ILE A 35 8.20 4.13 -5.85
N TYR A 36 7.70 2.92 -5.66
CA TYR A 36 6.57 2.36 -6.40
C TYR A 36 5.26 2.75 -5.75
N THR A 37 4.35 3.37 -6.51
CA THR A 37 3.03 3.76 -6.01
C THR A 37 1.96 3.68 -7.09
N SER A 38 0.71 3.43 -6.69
CA SER A 38 -0.40 3.36 -7.64
C SER A 38 -0.80 4.72 -8.23
N PHE A 39 -0.55 5.80 -7.48
CA PHE A 39 -0.86 7.16 -7.87
C PHE A 39 0.04 8.16 -7.14
N VAL A 40 0.46 9.22 -7.83
CA VAL A 40 1.22 10.34 -7.26
C VAL A 40 0.78 11.67 -7.88
N THR A 41 0.74 12.73 -7.08
CA THR A 41 0.53 14.09 -7.59
C THR A 41 1.82 14.67 -8.19
N PRO A 42 1.74 15.62 -9.14
CA PRO A 42 2.94 16.27 -9.71
C PRO A 42 3.84 16.93 -8.66
N GLU A 43 3.24 17.53 -7.63
CA GLU A 43 3.96 18.15 -6.50
C GLU A 43 4.83 17.12 -5.75
N TRP A 44 4.25 15.98 -5.40
CA TRP A 44 4.97 14.92 -4.70
C TRP A 44 5.98 14.19 -5.58
N GLN A 45 5.72 14.11 -6.89
CA GLN A 45 6.69 13.59 -7.84
C GLN A 45 7.99 14.40 -7.79
N GLN A 46 7.88 15.74 -7.78
CA GLN A 46 9.03 16.64 -7.68
C GLN A 46 9.71 16.55 -6.30
N ARG A 47 8.91 16.53 -5.23
CA ARG A 47 9.39 16.45 -3.84
C ARG A 47 10.20 15.18 -3.55
N LEU A 48 9.94 14.11 -4.29
CA LEU A 48 10.65 12.84 -4.20
C LEU A 48 11.66 12.66 -5.35
N ASP A 49 12.26 13.75 -5.81
CA ASP A 49 13.33 13.80 -6.83
C ASP A 49 13.02 13.03 -8.12
N ASN A 50 11.73 12.92 -8.47
CA ASN A 50 11.24 12.14 -9.61
C ASN A 50 11.59 10.63 -9.55
N LYS A 51 11.92 10.11 -8.37
CA LYS A 51 12.20 8.67 -8.15
C LYS A 51 10.93 7.81 -8.07
N VAL A 52 9.75 8.42 -8.28
CA VAL A 52 8.46 7.72 -8.15
C VAL A 52 8.10 7.01 -9.46
N VAL A 53 7.84 5.71 -9.35
CA VAL A 53 7.42 4.82 -10.44
C VAL A 53 5.95 4.50 -10.28
N THR A 54 5.17 4.78 -11.32
CA THR A 54 3.73 4.50 -11.36
C THR A 54 3.36 3.59 -12.53
N GLY A 55 2.13 3.06 -12.52
CA GLY A 55 1.62 2.23 -13.60
C GLY A 55 0.38 2.80 -14.28
N TYR A 56 -0.43 1.90 -14.83
CA TYR A 56 -1.66 2.26 -15.55
C TYR A 56 -2.69 2.99 -14.68
N LEU A 57 -2.64 2.81 -13.36
CA LEU A 57 -3.54 3.48 -12.40
C LEU A 57 -3.31 4.99 -12.31
N GLN A 58 -2.15 5.49 -12.73
CA GLN A 58 -1.85 6.91 -12.86
C GLN A 58 -2.60 7.56 -14.03
N LYS A 59 -2.97 6.78 -15.05
CA LYS A 59 -3.59 7.29 -16.29
C LYS A 59 -5.10 7.46 -16.14
N TRP A 60 -5.66 8.44 -16.86
CA TRP A 60 -7.11 8.59 -16.99
C TRP A 60 -7.71 7.34 -17.68
N PRO A 61 -8.90 6.85 -17.28
CA PRO A 61 -9.80 7.32 -16.22
C PRO A 61 -9.45 6.81 -14.80
N PHE A 62 -8.50 5.88 -14.67
CA PHE A 62 -8.17 5.21 -13.41
C PHE A 62 -7.69 6.16 -12.31
N SER A 63 -6.95 7.21 -12.68
CA SER A 63 -6.45 8.21 -11.73
C SER A 63 -7.55 8.91 -10.95
N LYS A 64 -8.75 9.09 -11.54
CA LYS A 64 -9.93 9.65 -10.84
C LYS A 64 -10.67 8.62 -10.00
N LEU A 65 -10.56 7.35 -10.33
CA LEU A 65 -11.31 6.25 -9.73
C LEU A 65 -10.46 5.39 -8.78
N HIS A 66 -9.15 5.66 -8.67
CA HIS A 66 -8.18 4.79 -7.98
C HIS A 66 -8.61 4.40 -6.56
N ARG A 67 -9.28 5.30 -5.82
CA ARG A 67 -9.79 5.03 -4.46
C ARG A 67 -10.82 3.91 -4.40
N PHE A 68 -11.56 3.69 -5.50
CA PHE A 68 -12.63 2.71 -5.58
C PHE A 68 -12.21 1.40 -6.26
N LEU A 69 -10.94 1.27 -6.61
CA LEU A 69 -10.40 0.14 -7.36
C LEU A 69 -9.38 -0.71 -6.56
N PRO A 70 -9.71 -1.15 -5.33
CA PRO A 70 -8.75 -1.88 -4.49
C PRO A 70 -8.23 -3.16 -5.13
N VAL A 71 -9.10 -3.88 -5.88
CA VAL A 71 -8.70 -5.11 -6.57
C VAL A 71 -7.67 -4.83 -7.66
N LEU A 72 -7.85 -3.75 -8.44
CA LEU A 72 -6.88 -3.36 -9.48
C LEU A 72 -5.55 -2.90 -8.86
N ARG A 73 -5.59 -2.19 -7.74
CA ARG A 73 -4.36 -1.82 -7.01
C ARG A 73 -3.62 -3.06 -6.49
N GLN A 74 -4.33 -4.00 -5.85
CA GLN A 74 -3.73 -5.27 -5.42
C GLN A 74 -3.08 -6.02 -6.58
N TYR A 75 -3.76 -6.05 -7.74
CA TYR A 75 -3.24 -6.70 -8.94
C TYR A 75 -1.97 -5.99 -9.42
N TRP A 76 -1.98 -4.66 -9.52
CA TRP A 76 -0.82 -3.89 -9.94
C TRP A 76 0.39 -4.11 -9.02
N PHE A 77 0.22 -3.97 -7.70
CA PHE A 77 1.31 -4.22 -6.76
C PHE A 77 1.84 -5.65 -6.85
N SER A 78 0.96 -6.63 -7.00
CA SER A 78 1.39 -8.02 -7.11
C SER A 78 2.04 -8.36 -8.46
N SER A 79 1.96 -7.49 -9.46
CA SER A 79 2.60 -7.65 -10.77
C SER A 79 3.97 -6.99 -10.87
N LEU A 80 4.37 -6.20 -9.86
CA LEU A 80 5.70 -5.57 -9.85
C LEU A 80 6.78 -6.66 -9.75
N ASP A 81 7.78 -6.53 -10.62
CA ASP A 81 9.01 -7.32 -10.50
C ASP A 81 10.00 -6.56 -9.61
N LEU A 82 10.20 -7.07 -8.41
CA LEU A 82 11.11 -6.52 -7.41
C LEU A 82 12.28 -7.50 -7.14
N SER A 83 12.59 -8.38 -8.08
CA SER A 83 13.58 -9.44 -7.90
C SER A 83 15.02 -8.95 -7.83
N GLU A 84 15.29 -7.72 -8.27
CA GLU A 84 16.61 -7.11 -8.22
C GLU A 84 16.96 -6.45 -6.88
N TYR A 85 16.00 -6.32 -5.96
CA TYR A 85 16.18 -5.66 -4.66
C TYR A 85 16.45 -6.67 -3.55
N ASP A 86 17.33 -6.27 -2.63
CA ASP A 86 17.66 -7.05 -1.41
C ASP A 86 16.68 -6.74 -0.28
N LEU A 87 16.12 -5.52 -0.27
CA LEU A 87 15.17 -5.06 0.71
C LEU A 87 14.00 -4.32 0.05
N VAL A 88 12.79 -4.73 0.38
CA VAL A 88 11.56 -4.02 -0.01
C VAL A 88 10.89 -3.46 1.24
N ILE A 89 10.67 -2.15 1.28
CA ILE A 89 9.97 -1.47 2.37
C ILE A 89 8.61 -1.02 1.86
N SER A 90 7.54 -1.65 2.33
CA SER A 90 6.18 -1.20 2.03
C SER A 90 5.65 -0.28 3.13
N SER A 91 5.26 0.95 2.79
CA SER A 91 4.56 1.90 3.66
C SER A 91 3.08 1.84 3.33
N SER A 92 2.29 1.18 4.21
CA SER A 92 0.92 0.79 3.90
C SER A 92 -0.09 1.39 4.87
N GLY A 93 -0.99 2.21 4.36
CA GLY A 93 -2.12 2.82 5.08
C GLY A 93 -3.48 2.29 4.63
N ASN A 94 -3.61 1.93 3.34
CA ASN A 94 -4.82 1.33 2.78
C ASN A 94 -4.65 -0.18 2.54
N GLY A 95 -3.45 -0.69 2.70
CA GLY A 95 -3.13 -2.09 2.73
C GLY A 95 -2.72 -2.71 1.40
N GLU A 96 -2.78 -2.02 0.28
CA GLU A 96 -2.46 -2.59 -1.03
C GLU A 96 -0.95 -2.66 -1.32
N ALA A 97 -0.14 -1.75 -0.81
CA ALA A 97 1.32 -1.75 -0.98
C ALA A 97 1.98 -3.06 -0.50
N LYS A 98 1.42 -3.71 0.52
CA LYS A 98 1.90 -4.98 1.04
C LYS A 98 1.68 -6.19 0.11
N PHE A 99 0.91 -6.03 -0.99
CA PHE A 99 0.67 -7.11 -1.96
C PHE A 99 1.82 -7.37 -2.91
N VAL A 100 2.91 -6.63 -2.82
CA VAL A 100 4.11 -6.88 -3.62
C VAL A 100 4.66 -8.29 -3.37
N ARG A 101 5.29 -8.84 -4.41
CA ARG A 101 5.88 -10.18 -4.35
C ARG A 101 7.38 -10.05 -4.14
N VAL A 102 7.83 -10.32 -2.93
CA VAL A 102 9.24 -10.33 -2.60
C VAL A 102 9.71 -11.79 -2.54
N LYS A 103 10.76 -12.10 -3.30
CA LYS A 103 11.35 -13.45 -3.34
C LYS A 103 12.59 -13.50 -2.47
N LYS A 104 12.76 -14.58 -1.71
CA LYS A 104 14.00 -14.82 -0.98
C LYS A 104 15.21 -14.90 -1.94
N PRO A 105 16.39 -14.36 -1.55
CA PRO A 105 16.75 -13.98 -0.16
C PRO A 105 16.32 -12.57 0.28
N ALA A 106 15.70 -11.76 -0.59
CA ALA A 106 15.25 -10.41 -0.27
C ALA A 106 14.30 -10.38 0.94
N ALA A 107 14.41 -9.35 1.76
CA ALA A 107 13.56 -9.11 2.91
C ALA A 107 12.41 -8.15 2.58
N HIS A 108 11.22 -8.39 3.16
CA HIS A 108 10.07 -7.50 3.08
C HIS A 108 9.72 -6.94 4.46
N ILE A 109 9.88 -5.63 4.64
CA ILE A 109 9.47 -4.89 5.84
C ILE A 109 8.23 -4.07 5.51
N CYS A 110 7.17 -4.16 6.31
CA CYS A 110 5.97 -3.36 6.16
C CYS A 110 5.85 -2.33 7.30
N TYR A 111 6.01 -1.06 6.97
CA TYR A 111 5.62 0.03 7.87
C TYR A 111 4.09 0.21 7.78
N CYS A 112 3.40 -0.26 8.80
CA CYS A 112 1.95 -0.29 8.83
C CYS A 112 1.39 0.95 9.54
N HIS A 113 0.78 1.85 8.77
CA HIS A 113 0.05 3.01 9.32
C HIS A 113 -1.27 2.60 9.95
N THR A 114 -1.94 1.64 9.32
CA THR A 114 -3.16 0.99 9.80
C THR A 114 -3.40 -0.29 8.99
N PRO A 115 -3.87 -1.38 9.58
CA PRO A 115 -4.44 -2.48 8.81
C PRO A 115 -5.56 -1.97 7.92
N THR A 116 -5.79 -2.63 6.78
CA THR A 116 -6.77 -2.16 5.77
C THR A 116 -8.13 -1.88 6.40
N HIS A 117 -8.34 -0.63 6.82
CA HIS A 117 -9.40 -0.24 7.76
C HIS A 117 -10.82 -0.51 7.23
N PHE A 118 -11.06 -0.43 5.92
CA PHE A 118 -12.38 -0.71 5.34
C PHE A 118 -12.71 -2.20 5.23
N TYR A 119 -11.73 -3.10 5.37
CA TYR A 119 -11.99 -4.54 5.50
C TYR A 119 -12.19 -4.95 6.97
N TRP A 120 -11.46 -4.30 7.88
CA TRP A 120 -11.36 -4.71 9.28
C TRP A 120 -12.08 -3.74 10.20
N ARG A 121 -11.37 -2.82 10.81
CA ARG A 121 -11.86 -1.98 11.90
C ARG A 121 -13.06 -1.10 11.54
N LYS A 122 -13.06 -0.44 10.37
CA LYS A 122 -14.10 0.50 9.96
C LYS A 122 -15.16 -0.13 9.02
N TYR A 123 -15.19 -1.45 8.88
CA TYR A 123 -16.12 -2.13 7.98
C TYR A 123 -17.57 -1.71 8.20
N ASN A 124 -18.04 -1.71 9.46
CA ASN A 124 -19.41 -1.33 9.79
C ASN A 124 -19.69 0.16 9.50
N SER A 125 -18.72 1.03 9.71
CA SER A 125 -18.83 2.46 9.36
C SER A 125 -19.00 2.67 7.86
N TYR A 126 -18.27 1.91 7.03
CA TYR A 126 -18.43 1.97 5.57
C TYR A 126 -19.74 1.35 5.06
N LEU A 127 -20.33 0.42 5.80
CA LEU A 127 -21.67 -0.07 5.50
C LEU A 127 -22.76 0.96 5.78
N THR A 128 -22.62 1.76 6.84
CA THR A 128 -23.58 2.81 7.17
C THR A 128 -23.41 4.07 6.31
N HIS A 129 -22.15 4.46 6.09
CA HIS A 129 -21.75 5.68 5.36
C HIS A 129 -20.72 5.34 4.25
N PRO A 130 -21.16 4.76 3.13
CA PRO A 130 -20.23 4.19 2.13
C PRO A 130 -19.44 5.24 1.32
N GLY A 131 -19.68 6.54 1.48
CA GLY A 131 -18.95 7.60 0.74
C GLY A 131 -19.08 7.57 -0.79
N PHE A 132 -19.89 6.64 -1.33
CA PHE A 132 -20.15 6.45 -2.76
C PHE A 132 -21.66 6.46 -3.02
N LYS A 133 -22.08 7.04 -4.16
CA LYS A 133 -23.47 7.04 -4.58
C LYS A 133 -23.64 6.24 -5.88
N PRO A 134 -24.67 5.41 -6.01
CA PRO A 134 -25.72 5.15 -5.02
C PRO A 134 -25.25 4.22 -3.89
N ALA A 135 -25.61 4.55 -2.65
CA ALA A 135 -25.15 3.88 -1.43
C ALA A 135 -25.45 2.37 -1.38
N TRP A 136 -26.57 1.93 -1.98
CA TRP A 136 -26.95 0.51 -2.02
C TRP A 136 -25.94 -0.32 -2.81
N LEU A 137 -25.41 0.20 -3.93
CA LEU A 137 -24.42 -0.48 -4.75
C LEU A 137 -23.08 -0.63 -4.01
N ALA A 138 -22.65 0.42 -3.32
CA ALA A 138 -21.45 0.37 -2.49
C ALA A 138 -21.58 -0.65 -1.34
N ARG A 139 -22.74 -0.69 -0.67
CA ARG A 139 -23.03 -1.69 0.37
C ARG A 139 -23.05 -3.11 -0.15
N PHE A 140 -23.70 -3.33 -1.31
CA PHE A 140 -23.73 -4.63 -1.95
C PHE A 140 -22.31 -5.09 -2.32
N GLY A 141 -21.53 -4.24 -2.99
CA GLY A 141 -20.15 -4.52 -3.35
C GLY A 141 -19.28 -4.82 -2.13
N LEU A 142 -19.38 -4.02 -1.07
CA LEU A 142 -18.60 -4.24 0.15
C LEU A 142 -19.00 -5.55 0.85
N LYS A 143 -20.28 -5.85 0.97
CA LYS A 143 -20.77 -7.11 1.60
C LYS A 143 -20.33 -8.36 0.83
N THR A 144 -20.35 -8.32 -0.48
CA THR A 144 -19.98 -9.47 -1.33
C THR A 144 -18.46 -9.66 -1.39
N LEU A 145 -17.70 -8.56 -1.46
CA LEU A 145 -16.26 -8.62 -1.69
C LEU A 145 -15.43 -8.67 -0.39
N VAL A 146 -15.99 -8.31 0.78
CA VAL A 146 -15.20 -8.22 2.01
C VAL A 146 -14.55 -9.55 2.41
N LYS A 147 -15.25 -10.67 2.31
CA LYS A 147 -14.71 -11.99 2.69
C LYS A 147 -13.51 -12.40 1.82
N PRO A 148 -13.61 -12.40 0.47
CA PRO A 148 -12.45 -12.72 -0.37
C PRO A 148 -11.32 -11.68 -0.23
N LEU A 149 -11.64 -10.39 -0.04
CA LEU A 149 -10.63 -9.36 0.18
C LEU A 149 -9.88 -9.54 1.50
N ARG A 150 -10.58 -9.87 2.60
CA ARG A 150 -9.93 -10.22 3.89
C ARG A 150 -9.00 -11.42 3.76
N ARG A 151 -9.43 -12.47 3.06
CA ARG A 151 -8.58 -13.66 2.83
C ARG A 151 -7.30 -13.31 2.08
N ARG A 152 -7.41 -12.49 1.05
CA ARG A 152 -6.25 -12.02 0.27
C ARG A 152 -5.36 -11.11 1.09
N ASP A 153 -5.94 -10.19 1.85
CA ASP A 153 -5.25 -9.27 2.74
C ASP A 153 -4.41 -10.03 3.80
N TYR A 154 -5.04 -10.98 4.47
CA TYR A 154 -4.36 -11.86 5.43
C TYR A 154 -3.26 -12.70 4.79
N ALA A 155 -3.51 -13.28 3.61
CA ALA A 155 -2.52 -14.07 2.90
C ALA A 155 -1.31 -13.22 2.43
N ALA A 156 -1.51 -11.94 2.10
CA ALA A 156 -0.43 -11.00 1.79
C ALA A 156 0.37 -10.65 3.07
N ALA A 157 -0.32 -10.37 4.18
CA ALA A 157 0.32 -10.05 5.46
C ALA A 157 1.26 -11.17 5.94
N ARG A 158 0.88 -12.44 5.78
CA ARG A 158 1.72 -13.59 6.17
C ARG A 158 3.01 -13.77 5.37
N LYS A 159 3.18 -13.05 4.28
CA LYS A 159 4.41 -13.09 3.46
C LYS A 159 5.41 -12.01 3.83
N ILE A 160 5.04 -11.11 4.74
CA ILE A 160 5.88 -10.04 5.22
C ILE A 160 6.80 -10.59 6.30
N ASP A 161 8.10 -10.28 6.22
CA ASP A 161 9.08 -10.76 7.19
C ASP A 161 8.99 -10.00 8.51
N HIS A 162 8.80 -8.66 8.45
CA HIS A 162 8.71 -7.80 9.63
C HIS A 162 7.66 -6.70 9.46
N PHE A 163 6.87 -6.49 10.50
CA PHE A 163 5.97 -5.34 10.62
C PHE A 163 6.55 -4.30 11.55
N VAL A 164 6.49 -3.03 11.13
CA VAL A 164 6.74 -1.86 11.95
C VAL A 164 5.42 -1.11 12.13
N ALA A 165 4.91 -1.05 13.35
CA ALA A 165 3.68 -0.31 13.68
C ALA A 165 4.02 1.13 14.06
N ASN A 166 3.24 2.10 13.57
CA ASN A 166 3.42 3.51 13.93
C ASN A 166 2.95 3.86 15.36
N SER A 167 2.30 2.94 16.05
CA SER A 167 1.82 3.11 17.44
C SER A 167 1.50 1.76 18.09
N THR A 168 1.45 1.74 19.43
CA THR A 168 1.03 0.56 20.20
C THR A 168 -0.39 0.11 19.85
N HIS A 169 -1.27 1.05 19.51
CA HIS A 169 -2.62 0.76 19.04
C HIS A 169 -2.61 -0.01 17.71
N ILE A 170 -1.81 0.42 16.73
CA ILE A 170 -1.68 -0.29 15.45
C ILE A 170 -0.97 -1.63 15.62
N GLN A 171 -0.01 -1.71 16.55
CA GLN A 171 0.62 -2.98 16.91
C GLN A 171 -0.44 -3.99 17.40
N SER A 172 -1.33 -3.57 18.30
CA SER A 172 -2.45 -4.40 18.78
C SER A 172 -3.40 -4.82 17.65
N ASP A 173 -3.72 -3.91 16.73
CA ASP A 173 -4.56 -4.21 15.56
C ASP A 173 -3.89 -5.26 14.64
N ILE A 174 -2.58 -5.15 14.39
CA ILE A 174 -1.82 -6.14 13.58
C ILE A 174 -1.84 -7.52 14.23
N GLN A 175 -1.73 -7.59 15.55
CA GLN A 175 -1.78 -8.85 16.30
C GLN A 175 -3.18 -9.47 16.35
N HIS A 176 -4.22 -8.63 16.27
CA HIS A 176 -5.62 -9.06 16.35
C HIS A 176 -6.16 -9.61 15.02
N TYR A 177 -5.71 -9.07 13.89
CA TYR A 177 -6.20 -9.40 12.54
C TYR A 177 -5.24 -10.29 11.76
#